data_9f0a3f0fcde86ceb39bb2a149dd14ed5
#
_entry.id   9f0a3f0fcde86ceb39bb2a149dd14ed5
#
_cell.length_a   1.000
_cell.length_b   1.000
_cell.length_c   1.000
_cell.angle_alpha   90.00
_cell.angle_beta   90.00
_cell.angle_gamma   90.00
#
_symmetry.space_group_name_H-M   'P 1'
#
loop_
_entity.id
_entity.type
_entity.pdbx_description
1 polymer ?
#
loop_
_entity_poly.entity_id
_entity_poly.type
_entity_poly.pdbx_seq_one_letter_code
_entity_poly.pdbx_strand_id
1 'polypeptide(L)'
;MNNNNGRQFNVVGISGSLRAKSSNGALLRAAQELVPASVDISIFDISDIPFYDGDIEKAGDPASVTDLKEAIKASDGVVIVTPEYNHAIPGLLMNTLDWASRDKSSGSMFGKPVTVMG
;
A
#
# COMPACT_ATOMS: atom_id res chain seq x y z
N MET A 1 -15.77 -12.49 -24.08
CA MET A 1 -15.72 -12.75 -22.67
C MET A 1 -14.27 -12.80 -22.23
N ASN A 2 -13.99 -12.21 -21.15
CA ASN A 2 -12.63 -12.26 -20.69
C ASN A 2 -12.37 -13.60 -20.04
N ASN A 3 -11.12 -13.96 -19.97
CA ASN A 3 -10.71 -15.23 -19.42
C ASN A 3 -10.81 -15.29 -17.90
N ASN A 4 -11.04 -14.16 -17.29
CA ASN A 4 -11.11 -14.14 -15.84
C ASN A 4 -12.42 -14.65 -15.33
N ASN A 5 -13.47 -14.60 -16.16
CA ASN A 5 -14.74 -15.21 -15.83
C ASN A 5 -15.22 -14.90 -14.42
N GLY A 6 -15.20 -13.63 -14.08
CA GLY A 6 -15.57 -13.21 -12.75
C GLY A 6 -14.42 -13.14 -11.77
N ARG A 7 -13.19 -13.45 -12.20
CA ARG A 7 -12.05 -13.27 -11.33
C ARG A 7 -11.90 -11.80 -10.96
N GLN A 8 -11.70 -11.56 -9.68
CA GLN A 8 -11.49 -10.23 -9.14
C GLN A 8 -10.01 -10.02 -8.87
N PHE A 9 -9.48 -8.89 -9.34
CA PHE A 9 -8.12 -8.47 -9.01
C PHE A 9 -8.21 -7.50 -7.85
N ASN A 10 -7.54 -7.83 -6.75
CA ASN A 10 -7.56 -7.02 -5.55
C ASN A 10 -6.25 -6.25 -5.43
N VAL A 11 -6.37 -4.93 -5.38
CA VAL A 11 -5.22 -4.03 -5.33
C VAL A 11 -5.26 -3.25 -4.04
N VAL A 12 -4.13 -3.16 -3.35
CA VAL A 12 -4.01 -2.32 -2.17
C VAL A 12 -3.55 -0.94 -2.60
N GLY A 13 -4.29 0.10 -2.19
CA GLY A 13 -3.93 1.47 -2.47
C GLY A 13 -3.39 2.15 -1.23
N ILE A 14 -2.25 2.82 -1.37
CA ILE A 14 -1.60 3.53 -0.28
C ILE A 14 -1.38 4.97 -0.69
N SER A 15 -1.89 5.91 0.13
CA SER A 15 -1.61 7.33 -0.08
C SER A 15 -0.45 7.74 0.82
N GLY A 16 0.54 8.42 0.24
CA GLY A 16 1.68 8.92 0.98
C GLY A 16 1.39 10.17 1.79
N SER A 17 0.15 10.65 1.81
CA SER A 17 -0.24 11.81 2.57
C SER A 17 -1.33 11.44 3.57
N LEU A 18 -1.16 11.91 4.81
CA LEU A 18 -2.15 11.70 5.86
C LEU A 18 -3.23 12.78 5.90
N ARG A 19 -3.10 13.80 5.07
CA ARG A 19 -4.06 14.90 5.08
C ARG A 19 -5.39 14.42 4.52
N ALA A 20 -6.45 14.62 5.29
CA ALA A 20 -7.78 14.13 4.92
C ALA A 20 -8.26 14.67 3.57
N LYS A 21 -7.84 15.88 3.21
CA LYS A 21 -8.23 16.51 1.96
C LYS A 21 -7.08 16.59 0.97
N SER A 22 -6.13 15.68 1.06
CA SER A 22 -5.01 15.72 0.14
C SER A 22 -5.47 15.37 -1.27
N SER A 23 -4.81 15.97 -2.27
CA SER A 23 -5.08 15.64 -3.66
C SER A 23 -4.71 14.21 -3.98
N ASN A 24 -3.75 13.65 -3.26
CA ASN A 24 -3.33 12.25 -3.46
C ASN A 24 -4.40 11.28 -2.96
N GLY A 25 -5.02 11.58 -1.83
CA GLY A 25 -6.14 10.79 -1.36
C GLY A 25 -7.32 10.84 -2.32
N ALA A 26 -7.60 12.03 -2.86
CA ALA A 26 -8.66 12.20 -3.83
C ALA A 26 -8.36 11.42 -5.12
N LEU A 27 -7.10 11.43 -5.57
CA LEU A 27 -6.69 10.70 -6.75
C LEU A 27 -6.89 9.20 -6.55
N LEU A 28 -6.53 8.69 -5.38
CA LEU A 28 -6.69 7.27 -5.08
C LEU A 28 -8.18 6.88 -5.05
N ARG A 29 -9.02 7.72 -4.46
CA ARG A 29 -10.47 7.47 -4.45
C ARG A 29 -11.06 7.53 -5.85
N ALA A 30 -10.58 8.46 -6.68
CA ALA A 30 -11.03 8.54 -8.07
C ALA A 30 -10.64 7.27 -8.82
N ALA A 31 -9.43 6.75 -8.58
CA ALA A 31 -9.00 5.51 -9.19
C ALA A 31 -9.91 4.35 -8.80
N GLN A 32 -10.36 4.29 -7.55
CA GLN A 32 -11.31 3.26 -7.13
C GLN A 32 -12.57 3.25 -7.97
N GLU A 33 -13.04 4.42 -8.37
CA GLU A 33 -14.30 4.54 -9.12
C GLU A 33 -14.11 4.32 -10.61
N LEU A 34 -12.90 4.54 -11.11
CA LEU A 34 -12.64 4.49 -12.55
C LEU A 34 -12.12 3.15 -13.05
N VAL A 35 -11.68 2.27 -12.14
CA VAL A 35 -11.18 0.97 -12.57
C VAL A 35 -12.34 0.08 -13.05
N PRO A 36 -12.04 -0.89 -13.93
CA PRO A 36 -13.06 -1.85 -14.35
C PRO A 36 -13.66 -2.63 -13.19
N ALA A 37 -14.84 -3.19 -13.39
CA ALA A 37 -15.51 -3.97 -12.37
C ALA A 37 -14.69 -5.17 -11.88
N SER A 38 -13.76 -5.65 -12.72
CA SER A 38 -12.88 -6.77 -12.35
C SER A 38 -11.73 -6.36 -11.43
N VAL A 39 -11.58 -5.06 -11.15
CA VAL A 39 -10.49 -4.57 -10.29
C VAL A 39 -11.11 -3.92 -9.06
N ASP A 40 -10.62 -4.27 -7.89
CA ASP A 40 -11.05 -3.69 -6.63
C ASP A 40 -9.84 -3.08 -5.94
N ILE A 41 -9.90 -1.79 -5.66
CA ILE A 41 -8.83 -1.10 -4.94
C ILE A 41 -9.29 -0.88 -3.51
N SER A 42 -8.57 -1.48 -2.57
CA SER A 42 -8.81 -1.27 -1.14
C SER A 42 -7.78 -0.30 -0.62
N ILE A 43 -8.21 0.81 -0.06
CA ILE A 43 -7.30 1.82 0.47
C ILE A 43 -6.87 1.40 1.87
N PHE A 44 -5.56 1.29 2.06
CA PHE A 44 -4.99 0.96 3.36
C PHE A 44 -4.52 2.24 4.04
N ASP A 45 -4.98 2.45 5.26
CA ASP A 45 -4.60 3.63 6.07
C ASP A 45 -3.29 3.34 6.78
N ILE A 46 -2.27 4.13 6.48
CA ILE A 46 -0.94 3.94 7.05
C ILE A 46 -0.67 4.86 8.24
N SER A 47 -1.70 5.56 8.74
CA SER A 47 -1.51 6.53 9.83
C SER A 47 -1.04 5.90 11.13
N ASP A 48 -1.34 4.62 11.34
CA ASP A 48 -0.97 3.92 12.57
C ASP A 48 0.34 3.13 12.46
N ILE A 49 1.02 3.22 11.33
CA ILE A 49 2.29 2.53 11.16
C ILE A 49 3.37 3.28 11.95
N PRO A 50 4.01 2.65 12.94
CA PRO A 50 5.05 3.32 13.72
C PRO A 50 6.33 3.49 12.92
N PHE A 51 7.20 4.38 13.38
CA PHE A 51 8.53 4.43 12.82
C PHE A 51 9.23 3.10 13.04
N TYR A 52 9.95 2.66 12.04
CA TYR A 52 10.67 1.40 12.13
C TYR A 52 11.69 1.45 13.27
N ASP A 53 11.69 0.39 14.07
CA ASP A 53 12.61 0.22 15.19
C ASP A 53 12.91 -1.27 15.29
N GLY A 54 14.20 -1.61 15.25
CA GLY A 54 14.60 -3.01 15.30
C GLY A 54 14.19 -3.73 16.57
N ASP A 55 14.11 -3.01 17.68
CA ASP A 55 13.69 -3.62 18.94
C ASP A 55 12.19 -3.93 18.91
N ILE A 56 11.39 -3.06 18.30
CA ILE A 56 9.97 -3.33 18.11
C ILE A 56 9.81 -4.55 17.22
N GLU A 57 10.56 -4.63 16.13
CA GLU A 57 10.50 -5.76 15.22
C GLU A 57 10.85 -7.07 15.92
N LYS A 58 11.87 -7.06 16.76
CA LYS A 58 12.29 -8.25 17.51
C LYS A 58 11.23 -8.73 18.48
N ALA A 59 10.48 -7.81 19.06
CA ALA A 59 9.39 -8.14 19.97
C ALA A 59 8.16 -8.67 19.25
N GLY A 60 8.13 -8.56 17.93
CA GLY A 60 7.01 -8.93 17.11
C GLY A 60 6.43 -7.71 16.41
N ASP A 61 6.03 -7.87 15.15
CA ASP A 61 5.48 -6.75 14.40
C ASP A 61 4.24 -6.19 15.10
N PRO A 62 4.11 -4.87 15.21
CA PRO A 62 2.87 -4.28 15.69
C PRO A 62 1.67 -4.71 14.82
N ALA A 63 0.48 -4.68 15.39
CA ALA A 63 -0.73 -5.11 14.68
C ALA A 63 -0.92 -4.35 13.37
N SER A 64 -0.66 -3.04 13.38
CA SER A 64 -0.79 -2.23 12.15
C SER A 64 0.17 -2.71 11.06
N VAL A 65 1.37 -3.12 11.41
CA VAL A 65 2.35 -3.63 10.46
C VAL A 65 1.93 -5.01 9.96
N THR A 66 1.45 -5.86 10.85
CA THR A 66 0.96 -7.18 10.46
C THR A 66 -0.20 -7.05 9.47
N ASP A 67 -1.14 -6.15 9.76
CA ASP A 67 -2.27 -5.91 8.88
C ASP A 67 -1.81 -5.43 7.50
N LEU A 68 -0.82 -4.54 7.47
CA LEU A 68 -0.26 -4.06 6.21
C LEU A 68 0.34 -5.20 5.39
N LYS A 69 1.16 -6.02 6.03
CA LYS A 69 1.82 -7.13 5.35
C LYS A 69 0.81 -8.15 4.84
N GLU A 70 -0.21 -8.44 5.63
CA GLU A 70 -1.24 -9.39 5.22
C GLU A 70 -2.08 -8.85 4.07
N ALA A 71 -2.43 -7.57 4.12
CA ALA A 71 -3.18 -6.95 3.04
C ALA A 71 -2.40 -7.01 1.72
N ILE A 72 -1.10 -6.74 1.76
CA ILE A 72 -0.26 -6.77 0.57
C ILE A 72 -0.12 -8.22 0.06
N LYS A 73 0.11 -9.16 0.96
CA LYS A 73 0.24 -10.57 0.55
C LYS A 73 -1.02 -11.09 -0.12
N ALA A 74 -2.16 -10.69 0.37
CA ALA A 74 -3.44 -11.15 -0.18
C ALA A 74 -3.80 -10.43 -1.47
N SER A 75 -3.10 -9.36 -1.82
CA SER A 75 -3.42 -8.56 -3.00
C SER A 75 -2.76 -9.11 -4.25
N ASP A 76 -3.25 -8.64 -5.39
CA ASP A 76 -2.64 -8.92 -6.69
C ASP A 76 -1.67 -7.82 -7.09
N GLY A 77 -1.68 -6.69 -6.40
CA GLY A 77 -0.77 -5.59 -6.68
C GLY A 77 -0.97 -4.43 -5.72
N VAL A 78 -0.11 -3.43 -5.82
CA VAL A 78 -0.11 -2.27 -4.95
C VAL A 78 -0.05 -1.00 -5.78
N VAL A 79 -0.91 -0.03 -5.47
CA VAL A 79 -0.86 1.30 -6.05
C VAL A 79 -0.47 2.29 -4.96
N ILE A 80 0.57 3.04 -5.22
CA ILE A 80 1.06 4.03 -4.28
C ILE A 80 0.88 5.40 -4.91
N VAL A 81 0.14 6.28 -4.22
CA VAL A 81 -0.03 7.66 -4.65
C VAL A 81 0.74 8.53 -3.66
N THR A 82 1.71 9.26 -4.16
CA THR A 82 2.59 10.03 -3.30
C THR A 82 2.80 11.43 -3.84
N PRO A 83 2.79 12.44 -2.97
CA PRO A 83 3.19 13.78 -3.39
C PRO A 83 4.69 13.81 -3.66
N GLU A 84 5.07 14.66 -4.60
CA GLU A 84 6.46 14.82 -4.95
C GLU A 84 6.97 16.10 -4.28
N TYR A 85 7.60 15.94 -3.13
CA TYR A 85 8.20 17.06 -2.42
C TYR A 85 9.70 17.06 -2.70
N ASN A 86 10.17 18.03 -3.47
CA ASN A 86 11.60 18.16 -3.79
C ASN A 86 12.15 16.86 -4.40
N HIS A 87 11.33 16.19 -5.20
CA HIS A 87 11.70 14.93 -5.84
C HIS A 87 12.03 13.82 -4.86
N ALA A 88 11.47 13.90 -3.66
CA ALA A 88 11.68 12.87 -2.63
C ALA A 88 10.36 12.22 -2.25
N ILE A 89 10.43 10.95 -1.92
CA ILE A 89 9.27 10.22 -1.38
C ILE A 89 9.11 10.63 0.09
N PRO A 90 7.88 10.95 0.53
CA PRO A 90 7.66 11.34 1.92
C PRO A 90 8.19 10.30 2.91
N GLY A 91 8.74 10.77 4.03
CA GLY A 91 9.32 9.88 5.02
C GLY A 91 8.35 8.84 5.56
N LEU A 92 7.08 9.21 5.72
CA LEU A 92 6.06 8.28 6.18
C LEU A 92 5.91 7.11 5.22
N LEU A 93 5.90 7.38 3.92
CA LEU A 93 5.76 6.33 2.92
C LEU A 93 7.01 5.46 2.88
N MET A 94 8.19 6.07 2.97
CA MET A 94 9.43 5.30 3.02
C MET A 94 9.45 4.37 4.21
N ASN A 95 9.02 4.85 5.37
CA ASN A 95 8.93 4.03 6.58
C ASN A 95 7.95 2.86 6.38
N THR A 96 6.80 3.13 5.78
CA THR A 96 5.80 2.10 5.51
C THR A 96 6.36 1.02 4.59
N LEU A 97 7.05 1.42 3.54
CA LEU A 97 7.65 0.46 2.61
C LEU A 97 8.77 -0.33 3.26
N ASP A 98 9.53 0.31 4.15
CA ASP A 98 10.58 -0.39 4.89
C ASP A 98 9.99 -1.53 5.72
N TRP A 99 8.91 -1.25 6.47
CA TRP A 99 8.22 -2.30 7.21
C TRP A 99 7.72 -3.41 6.29
N ALA A 100 7.08 -3.03 5.19
CA ALA A 100 6.46 -4.00 4.29
C ALA A 100 7.48 -4.94 3.65
N SER A 101 8.71 -4.46 3.44
CA SER A 101 9.76 -5.26 2.82
C SER A 101 10.49 -6.18 3.78
N ARG A 102 10.20 -6.10 5.08
CA ARG A 102 10.94 -6.84 6.11
C ARG A 102 10.22 -8.11 6.55
N ASP A 103 9.82 -8.91 5.60
CA ASP A 103 9.24 -10.22 5.88
C ASP A 103 10.38 -11.24 5.91
N LYS A 104 10.32 -12.16 6.84
CA LYS A 104 11.39 -13.13 7.06
C LYS A 104 11.67 -14.01 5.86
N SER A 105 10.65 -14.33 5.07
CA SER A 105 10.84 -15.23 3.94
C SER A 105 11.22 -14.48 2.67
N SER A 106 10.40 -13.53 2.23
CA SER A 106 10.61 -12.88 0.95
C SER A 106 10.13 -11.42 0.92
N GLY A 107 9.55 -10.94 2.02
CA GLY A 107 8.89 -9.63 2.03
C GLY A 107 7.50 -9.72 1.44
N SER A 108 6.55 -8.99 2.03
CA SER A 108 5.16 -9.03 1.56
C SER A 108 5.00 -8.45 0.15
N MET A 109 5.92 -7.62 -0.28
CA MET A 109 5.89 -7.01 -1.62
C MET A 109 6.59 -7.84 -2.69
N PHE A 110 7.20 -8.95 -2.31
CA PHE A 110 7.95 -9.77 -3.26
C PHE A 110 7.04 -10.29 -4.36
N GLY A 111 7.43 -10.05 -5.60
CA GLY A 111 6.66 -10.51 -6.75
C GLY A 111 5.37 -9.76 -7.02
N LYS A 112 5.06 -8.73 -6.25
CA LYS A 112 3.84 -7.94 -6.47
C LYS A 112 4.10 -6.81 -7.45
N PRO A 113 3.23 -6.61 -8.44
CA PRO A 113 3.29 -5.40 -9.26
C PRO A 113 3.05 -4.18 -8.39
N VAL A 114 3.85 -3.14 -8.58
CA VAL A 114 3.72 -1.89 -7.85
C VAL A 114 3.68 -0.74 -8.84
N THR A 115 2.67 0.11 -8.71
CA THR A 115 2.55 1.32 -9.52
C THR A 115 2.61 2.53 -8.60
N VAL A 116 3.41 3.51 -8.99
CA VAL A 116 3.53 4.77 -8.25
C VAL A 116 2.94 5.89 -9.08
N MET A 117 2.05 6.67 -8.49
CA MET A 117 1.43 7.82 -9.12
C MET A 117 1.59 9.05 -8.22
N GLY A 118 1.62 10.21 -8.85
CA GLY A 118 1.73 11.41 -8.05
C GLY A 118 1.47 12.70 -8.78
#